data_484f4f84b2792485b664291c71b70d1e
#
_entry.id   484f4f84b2792485b664291c71b70d1e
#
_cell.length_a   1.000
_cell.length_b   1.000
_cell.length_c   1.000
_cell.angle_alpha   90.00
_cell.angle_beta   90.00
_cell.angle_gamma   90.00
#
_symmetry.space_group_name_H-M   'P 1'
#
loop_
_entity.id
_entity.type
_entity.pdbx_description
1 polymer ?
#
loop_
_entity_poly.entity_id
_entity_poly.type
_entity_poly.pdbx_seq_one_letter_code
_entity_poly.pdbx_strand_id
1 'polypeptide(L)'
;LFVQTFAALMSAPGSLITTWLVIGIALSLPLLLGLGLREAAVADAKASIEPSVSVYLSVPSDSAEAQELLNTLRGSSQIQSVTLVTERQALNAFAAQSGFGDILSAFSENPLPAMLDVKPLVGGGAEAKLLVNWMDELPGVDEVVFDAAWLARLQALMRILNRLVIAMGLLFSLGVILIIGNTLRLTIESQRSEIEISKLFGATDRFVQRPFIYRGFWLGLGGACFAWLIVQLSLGFLAAPVEQMAQAYRSSFALGVLSVDESLWLLLVGAGLGISASWLSVWRHLKQIQPK
;
A
#
# COMPACT_ATOMS: atom_id res chain seq x y z
N LEU A 1 26.94 28.42 6.70
CA LEU A 1 25.61 28.76 6.13
C LEU A 1 24.58 27.69 6.44
N PHE A 2 24.80 26.41 6.07
CA PHE A 2 23.82 25.32 6.27
C PHE A 2 23.48 25.11 7.76
N VAL A 3 24.47 24.97 8.63
CA VAL A 3 24.30 24.81 10.08
C VAL A 3 23.76 26.10 10.73
N GLN A 4 24.19 27.25 10.27
CA GLN A 4 23.71 28.57 10.76
C GLN A 4 22.21 28.76 10.44
N THR A 5 21.74 28.28 9.27
CA THR A 5 20.33 28.32 8.89
C THR A 5 19.48 27.46 9.83
N PHE A 6 20.00 26.29 10.22
CA PHE A 6 19.34 25.45 11.22
C PHE A 6 19.27 26.13 12.60
N ALA A 7 20.36 26.69 13.07
CA ALA A 7 20.41 27.43 14.34
C ALA A 7 19.43 28.61 14.36
N ALA A 8 19.34 29.36 13.25
CA ALA A 8 18.37 30.44 13.09
C ALA A 8 16.90 29.95 13.07
N LEU A 9 16.63 28.76 12.57
CA LEU A 9 15.30 28.13 12.67
C LEU A 9 14.94 27.76 14.11
N MET A 10 15.91 27.32 14.89
CA MET A 10 15.73 26.94 16.30
C MET A 10 15.51 28.17 17.22
N SER A 11 15.71 29.39 16.76
CA SER A 11 15.43 30.59 17.56
C SER A 11 13.94 30.88 17.81
N ALA A 12 13.05 30.26 16.98
CA ALA A 12 11.60 30.33 17.16
C ALA A 12 10.98 28.91 17.19
N PRO A 13 11.21 28.14 18.26
CA PRO A 13 10.89 26.70 18.28
C PRO A 13 9.41 26.39 18.15
N GLY A 14 8.52 27.25 18.67
CA GLY A 14 7.09 27.04 18.61
C GLY A 14 6.53 27.01 17.19
N SER A 15 6.89 27.98 16.36
CA SER A 15 6.43 28.06 14.98
C SER A 15 7.07 26.96 14.10
N LEU A 16 8.29 26.57 14.42
CA LEU A 16 9.00 25.49 13.73
C LEU A 16 8.34 24.13 13.97
N ILE A 17 8.08 23.80 15.24
CA ILE A 17 7.44 22.54 15.64
C ILE A 17 6.04 22.43 15.03
N THR A 18 5.24 23.49 15.07
CA THR A 18 3.91 23.49 14.44
C THR A 18 3.98 23.26 12.95
N THR A 19 4.93 23.88 12.25
CA THR A 19 5.12 23.66 10.81
C THR A 19 5.55 22.22 10.51
N TRP A 20 6.50 21.66 11.26
CA TRP A 20 6.91 20.27 11.12
C TRP A 20 5.78 19.28 11.40
N LEU A 21 4.96 19.56 12.42
CA LEU A 21 3.83 18.71 12.78
C LEU A 21 2.77 18.71 11.67
N VAL A 22 2.44 19.87 11.10
CA VAL A 22 1.47 19.95 9.99
C VAL A 22 1.97 19.23 8.75
N ILE A 23 3.25 19.41 8.39
CA ILE A 23 3.87 18.68 7.28
C ILE A 23 3.90 17.19 7.59
N GLY A 24 4.22 16.82 8.84
CA GLY A 24 4.27 15.44 9.30
C GLY A 24 2.92 14.75 9.17
N ILE A 25 1.84 15.36 9.62
CA ILE A 25 0.48 14.83 9.47
C ILE A 25 0.13 14.70 7.99
N ALA A 26 0.43 15.69 7.17
CA ALA A 26 0.12 15.67 5.75
C ALA A 26 0.83 14.52 5.02
N LEU A 27 2.09 14.22 5.34
CA LEU A 27 2.84 13.13 4.72
C LEU A 27 2.52 11.76 5.31
N SER A 28 2.14 11.67 6.59
CA SER A 28 1.85 10.40 7.26
C SER A 28 0.56 9.75 6.77
N LEU A 29 -0.49 10.53 6.45
CA LEU A 29 -1.80 10.00 6.07
C LEU A 29 -1.77 9.13 4.80
N PRO A 30 -1.26 9.60 3.64
CA PRO A 30 -1.19 8.77 2.44
C PRO A 30 -0.23 7.59 2.61
N LEU A 31 0.83 7.75 3.41
CA LEU A 31 1.78 6.68 3.69
C LEU A 31 1.15 5.56 4.52
N LEU A 32 0.43 5.88 5.60
CA LEU A 32 -0.28 4.91 6.43
C LEU A 32 -1.32 4.13 5.62
N LEU A 33 -2.09 4.84 4.79
CA LEU A 33 -3.07 4.18 3.93
C LEU A 33 -2.41 3.27 2.91
N GLY A 34 -1.31 3.71 2.29
CA GLY A 34 -0.56 2.91 1.32
C GLY A 34 0.05 1.65 1.94
N LEU A 35 0.63 1.77 3.15
CA LEU A 35 1.15 0.63 3.89
C LEU A 35 0.05 -0.36 4.26
N GLY A 36 -1.09 0.12 4.77
CA GLY A 36 -2.24 -0.73 5.09
C GLY A 36 -2.75 -1.52 3.88
N LEU A 37 -2.84 -0.88 2.72
CA LEU A 37 -3.26 -1.55 1.48
C LEU A 37 -2.23 -2.58 1.01
N ARG A 38 -0.95 -2.29 1.13
CA ARG A 38 0.13 -3.20 0.76
C ARG A 38 0.13 -4.45 1.65
N GLU A 39 0.03 -4.28 2.96
CA GLU A 39 -0.03 -5.39 3.90
C GLU A 39 -1.31 -6.23 3.70
N ALA A 40 -2.45 -5.61 3.41
CA ALA A 40 -3.67 -6.32 3.05
C ALA A 40 -3.48 -7.15 1.78
N ALA A 41 -2.84 -6.61 0.74
CA ALA A 41 -2.55 -7.35 -0.49
C ALA A 41 -1.57 -8.52 -0.28
N VAL A 42 -0.58 -8.35 0.60
CA VAL A 42 0.39 -9.42 0.96
C VAL A 42 -0.28 -10.51 1.79
N ALA A 43 -1.16 -10.13 2.72
CA ALA A 43 -1.93 -11.10 3.51
C ALA A 43 -2.85 -11.94 2.63
N ASP A 44 -3.49 -11.32 1.65
CA ASP A 44 -4.32 -11.99 0.65
C ASP A 44 -3.51 -12.99 -0.17
N ALA A 45 -2.33 -12.62 -0.63
CA ALA A 45 -1.41 -13.52 -1.33
C ALA A 45 -0.90 -14.68 -0.45
N LYS A 46 -0.69 -14.47 0.87
CA LYS A 46 -0.27 -15.53 1.80
C LYS A 46 -1.42 -16.41 2.27
N ALA A 47 -2.64 -15.89 2.32
CA ALA A 47 -3.83 -16.65 2.71
C ALA A 47 -4.29 -17.66 1.66
N SER A 48 -3.51 -17.85 0.60
CA SER A 48 -3.83 -18.78 -0.50
C SER A 48 -5.16 -18.48 -1.20
N ILE A 49 -5.54 -17.21 -1.29
CA ILE A 49 -6.51 -16.75 -2.29
C ILE A 49 -5.76 -16.59 -3.63
N GLU A 50 -4.88 -17.55 -3.93
CA GLU A 50 -4.52 -17.80 -5.31
C GLU A 50 -5.81 -18.21 -6.02
N PRO A 51 -6.09 -17.67 -7.21
CA PRO A 51 -7.27 -18.05 -7.93
C PRO A 51 -7.26 -19.56 -8.11
N SER A 52 -8.00 -20.28 -7.27
CA SER A 52 -8.18 -21.70 -7.42
C SER A 52 -9.49 -21.96 -8.16
N VAL A 53 -9.45 -22.95 -9.03
CA VAL A 53 -10.61 -23.47 -9.73
C VAL A 53 -11.01 -24.75 -9.02
N SER A 54 -12.21 -24.77 -8.46
CA SER A 54 -12.77 -25.96 -7.86
C SER A 54 -13.47 -26.77 -8.93
N VAL A 55 -12.90 -27.95 -9.24
CA VAL A 55 -13.46 -28.90 -10.19
C VAL A 55 -14.14 -30.01 -9.39
N TYR A 56 -15.45 -30.00 -9.36
CA TYR A 56 -16.23 -31.04 -8.69
C TYR A 56 -16.28 -32.28 -9.55
N LEU A 57 -16.11 -33.44 -8.91
CA LEU A 57 -16.08 -34.75 -9.59
C LEU A 57 -17.46 -35.41 -9.55
N SER A 58 -17.88 -35.94 -10.68
CA SER A 58 -19.06 -36.82 -10.77
C SER A 58 -18.78 -38.24 -10.33
N VAL A 59 -17.50 -38.58 -10.09
CA VAL A 59 -17.01 -39.93 -9.76
C VAL A 59 -16.34 -39.91 -8.37
N PRO A 60 -16.30 -41.04 -7.65
CA PRO A 60 -15.61 -41.14 -6.37
C PRO A 60 -14.12 -40.83 -6.48
N SER A 61 -13.54 -40.25 -5.41
CA SER A 61 -12.12 -39.87 -5.35
C SER A 61 -11.12 -41.03 -5.53
N ASP A 62 -11.53 -42.25 -5.27
CA ASP A 62 -10.72 -43.48 -5.38
C ASP A 62 -10.84 -44.16 -6.74
N SER A 63 -11.69 -43.66 -7.65
CA SER A 63 -11.90 -44.23 -8.99
C SER A 63 -10.66 -44.06 -9.89
N ALA A 64 -10.53 -44.97 -10.87
CA ALA A 64 -9.50 -44.87 -11.91
C ALA A 64 -9.66 -43.57 -12.74
N GLU A 65 -10.90 -43.18 -13.00
CA GLU A 65 -11.24 -41.95 -13.76
C GLU A 65 -10.80 -40.70 -13.04
N ALA A 66 -10.96 -40.62 -11.71
CA ALA A 66 -10.47 -39.48 -10.91
C ALA A 66 -8.95 -39.37 -10.95
N GLN A 67 -8.23 -40.52 -10.95
CA GLN A 67 -6.77 -40.51 -11.05
C GLN A 67 -6.29 -40.11 -12.45
N GLU A 68 -6.98 -40.53 -13.50
CA GLU A 68 -6.66 -40.13 -14.86
C GLU A 68 -6.87 -38.65 -15.09
N LEU A 69 -7.99 -38.11 -14.58
CA LEU A 69 -8.27 -36.67 -14.59
C LEU A 69 -7.19 -35.85 -13.83
N LEU A 70 -6.81 -36.33 -12.65
CA LEU A 70 -5.73 -35.73 -11.86
C LEU A 70 -4.42 -35.68 -12.65
N ASN A 71 -4.05 -36.76 -13.34
CA ASN A 71 -2.84 -36.82 -14.14
C ASN A 71 -2.92 -35.94 -15.39
N THR A 72 -4.07 -35.86 -16.03
CA THR A 72 -4.34 -34.98 -17.17
C THR A 72 -4.17 -33.52 -16.80
N LEU A 73 -4.75 -33.10 -15.68
CA LEU A 73 -4.62 -31.72 -15.19
C LEU A 73 -3.18 -31.39 -14.76
N ARG A 74 -2.47 -32.32 -14.10
CA ARG A 74 -1.05 -32.12 -13.73
C ARG A 74 -0.12 -32.05 -14.94
N GLY A 75 -0.48 -32.65 -16.05
CA GLY A 75 0.29 -32.61 -17.31
C GLY A 75 0.12 -31.30 -18.08
N SER A 76 -0.85 -30.47 -17.73
CA SER A 76 -1.10 -29.21 -18.42
C SER A 76 -0.10 -28.14 -18.02
N SER A 77 0.51 -27.49 -19.03
CA SER A 77 1.44 -26.38 -18.82
C SER A 77 0.79 -25.08 -18.28
N GLN A 78 -0.53 -25.02 -18.25
CA GLN A 78 -1.29 -23.88 -17.76
C GLN A 78 -1.66 -23.99 -16.27
N ILE A 79 -1.35 -25.14 -15.64
CA ILE A 79 -1.70 -25.45 -14.27
C ILE A 79 -0.42 -25.50 -13.42
N GLN A 80 -0.42 -24.77 -12.30
CA GLN A 80 0.70 -24.75 -11.37
C GLN A 80 0.69 -25.95 -10.43
N SER A 81 -0.49 -26.27 -9.89
CA SER A 81 -0.68 -27.42 -8.99
C SER A 81 -2.12 -27.88 -9.00
N VAL A 82 -2.31 -29.19 -8.74
CA VAL A 82 -3.62 -29.81 -8.55
C VAL A 82 -3.59 -30.64 -7.28
N THR A 83 -4.55 -30.40 -6.41
CA THR A 83 -4.73 -31.12 -5.15
C THR A 83 -6.08 -31.81 -5.14
N LEU A 84 -6.10 -33.13 -4.95
CA LEU A 84 -7.34 -33.90 -4.77
C LEU A 84 -7.82 -33.70 -3.33
N VAL A 85 -9.03 -33.23 -3.18
CA VAL A 85 -9.75 -33.14 -1.91
C VAL A 85 -10.81 -34.22 -1.90
N THR A 86 -10.63 -35.22 -1.07
CA THR A 86 -11.60 -36.35 -0.96
C THR A 86 -12.89 -35.86 -0.30
N GLU A 87 -13.98 -36.60 -0.49
CA GLU A 87 -15.31 -36.34 0.06
C GLU A 87 -15.25 -36.15 1.60
N ARG A 88 -14.41 -36.96 2.26
CA ARG A 88 -14.21 -36.89 3.71
C ARG A 88 -13.43 -35.62 4.14
N GLN A 89 -12.44 -35.24 3.35
CA GLN A 89 -11.68 -33.98 3.60
C GLN A 89 -12.55 -32.75 3.36
N ALA A 90 -13.38 -32.78 2.30
CA ALA A 90 -14.33 -31.70 2.00
C ALA A 90 -15.34 -31.55 3.16
N LEU A 91 -15.89 -32.64 3.67
CA LEU A 91 -16.81 -32.64 4.80
C LEU A 91 -16.16 -32.05 6.07
N ASN A 92 -14.95 -32.50 6.41
CA ASN A 92 -14.23 -32.02 7.59
C ASN A 92 -13.87 -30.51 7.46
N ALA A 93 -13.44 -30.08 6.28
CA ALA A 93 -13.13 -28.68 6.01
C ALA A 93 -14.39 -27.81 6.14
N PHE A 94 -15.49 -28.26 5.55
CA PHE A 94 -16.76 -27.55 5.63
C PHE A 94 -17.29 -27.47 7.07
N ALA A 95 -17.27 -28.58 7.81
CA ALA A 95 -17.67 -28.61 9.22
C ALA A 95 -16.86 -27.65 10.10
N ALA A 96 -15.54 -27.55 9.84
CA ALA A 96 -14.64 -26.68 10.59
C ALA A 96 -14.82 -25.18 10.28
N GLN A 97 -15.23 -24.85 9.04
CA GLN A 97 -15.34 -23.46 8.58
C GLN A 97 -16.75 -22.89 8.70
N SER A 98 -17.79 -23.72 8.45
CA SER A 98 -19.17 -23.26 8.42
C SER A 98 -19.84 -23.17 9.81
N GLY A 99 -19.29 -23.84 10.82
CA GLY A 99 -19.93 -23.99 12.12
C GLY A 99 -21.17 -24.94 12.12
N PHE A 100 -21.48 -25.58 10.99
CA PHE A 100 -22.61 -26.51 10.84
C PHE A 100 -22.21 -27.99 11.01
N GLY A 101 -21.12 -28.27 11.73
CA GLY A 101 -20.62 -29.64 11.94
C GLY A 101 -21.67 -30.59 12.55
N ASP A 102 -22.48 -30.09 13.50
CA ASP A 102 -23.54 -30.86 14.16
C ASP A 102 -24.68 -31.24 13.20
N ILE A 103 -25.01 -30.37 12.25
CA ILE A 103 -26.05 -30.60 11.25
C ILE A 103 -25.57 -31.64 10.23
N LEU A 104 -24.32 -31.57 9.82
CA LEU A 104 -23.74 -32.52 8.88
C LEU A 104 -23.64 -33.93 9.45
N SER A 105 -23.47 -34.08 10.76
CA SER A 105 -23.48 -35.38 11.44
C SER A 105 -24.84 -36.09 11.41
N ALA A 106 -25.95 -35.36 11.13
CA ALA A 106 -27.28 -35.91 11.01
C ALA A 106 -27.57 -36.56 9.64
N PHE A 107 -26.70 -36.35 8.62
CA PHE A 107 -26.85 -37.02 7.34
C PHE A 107 -26.28 -38.45 7.39
N SER A 108 -27.02 -39.40 6.85
CA SER A 108 -26.62 -40.81 6.80
C SER A 108 -25.48 -41.06 5.80
N GLU A 109 -25.38 -40.22 4.77
CA GLU A 109 -24.34 -40.26 3.73
C GLU A 109 -23.75 -38.87 3.55
N ASN A 110 -22.47 -38.82 3.16
CA ASN A 110 -21.80 -37.55 2.89
C ASN A 110 -22.39 -36.89 1.63
N PRO A 111 -23.02 -35.72 1.72
CA PRO A 111 -23.60 -35.05 0.55
C PRO A 111 -22.57 -34.29 -0.31
N LEU A 112 -21.31 -34.18 0.13
CA LEU A 112 -20.31 -33.42 -0.58
C LEU A 112 -19.52 -34.33 -1.55
N PRO A 113 -19.40 -33.95 -2.83
CA PRO A 113 -18.58 -34.66 -3.79
C PRO A 113 -17.09 -34.47 -3.52
N ALA A 114 -16.26 -35.30 -4.12
CA ALA A 114 -14.83 -35.02 -4.22
C ALA A 114 -14.59 -33.85 -5.15
N MET A 115 -13.51 -33.14 -4.94
CA MET A 115 -13.13 -32.03 -5.81
C MET A 115 -11.61 -31.99 -6.06
N LEU A 116 -11.23 -31.44 -7.21
CA LEU A 116 -9.86 -31.08 -7.49
C LEU A 116 -9.70 -29.56 -7.31
N ASP A 117 -8.82 -29.18 -6.42
CA ASP A 117 -8.41 -27.79 -6.25
C ASP A 117 -7.26 -27.51 -7.22
N VAL A 118 -7.56 -26.80 -8.29
CA VAL A 118 -6.67 -26.52 -9.41
C VAL A 118 -6.18 -25.07 -9.31
N LYS A 119 -4.88 -24.87 -9.19
CA LYS A 119 -4.26 -23.56 -9.22
C LYS A 119 -3.72 -23.29 -10.62
N PRO A 120 -4.31 -22.36 -11.38
CA PRO A 120 -3.82 -22.01 -12.71
C PRO A 120 -2.54 -21.15 -12.61
N LEU A 121 -1.65 -21.28 -13.58
CA LEU A 121 -0.49 -20.40 -13.73
C LEU A 121 -0.89 -18.96 -14.11
N VAL A 122 -2.07 -18.80 -14.70
CA VAL A 122 -2.60 -17.52 -15.19
C VAL A 122 -3.64 -16.99 -14.21
N GLY A 123 -3.37 -15.82 -13.64
CA GLY A 123 -4.15 -15.24 -12.55
C GLY A 123 -5.50 -14.61 -12.91
N GLY A 124 -6.06 -14.80 -14.09
CA GLY A 124 -7.39 -14.28 -14.46
C GLY A 124 -7.53 -13.83 -15.90
N GLY A 125 -8.72 -13.35 -16.26
CA GLY A 125 -9.03 -12.81 -17.59
C GLY A 125 -9.58 -13.84 -18.59
N ALA A 126 -9.37 -13.61 -19.89
CA ALA A 126 -9.89 -14.45 -20.96
C ALA A 126 -9.26 -15.86 -20.96
N GLU A 127 -7.97 -15.95 -20.62
CA GLU A 127 -7.23 -17.22 -20.59
C GLU A 127 -7.73 -18.15 -19.47
N ALA A 128 -8.05 -17.60 -18.30
CA ALA A 128 -8.65 -18.37 -17.21
C ALA A 128 -10.03 -18.94 -17.58
N LYS A 129 -10.84 -18.16 -18.33
CA LYS A 129 -12.13 -18.66 -18.84
C LYS A 129 -11.98 -19.80 -19.84
N LEU A 130 -10.99 -19.72 -20.72
CA LEU A 130 -10.71 -20.81 -21.67
C LEU A 130 -10.28 -22.08 -20.93
N LEU A 131 -9.45 -21.93 -19.89
CA LEU A 131 -9.04 -23.05 -19.05
C LEU A 131 -10.23 -23.69 -18.32
N VAL A 132 -11.11 -22.87 -17.76
CA VAL A 132 -12.34 -23.33 -17.09
C VAL A 132 -13.25 -24.09 -18.05
N ASN A 133 -13.52 -23.54 -19.23
CA ASN A 133 -14.34 -24.21 -20.24
C ASN A 133 -13.72 -25.53 -20.68
N TRP A 134 -12.40 -25.58 -20.84
CA TRP A 134 -11.71 -26.85 -21.18
C TRP A 134 -11.82 -27.88 -20.06
N MET A 135 -11.72 -27.46 -18.78
CA MET A 135 -11.88 -28.38 -17.65
C MET A 135 -13.32 -28.88 -17.51
N ASP A 136 -14.31 -28.06 -17.82
CA ASP A 136 -15.74 -28.41 -17.76
C ASP A 136 -16.14 -29.45 -18.80
N GLU A 137 -15.42 -29.54 -19.92
CA GLU A 137 -15.63 -30.53 -20.98
C GLU A 137 -14.94 -31.89 -20.71
N LEU A 138 -14.16 -32.01 -19.60
CA LEU A 138 -13.43 -33.23 -19.32
C LEU A 138 -14.35 -34.33 -18.74
N PRO A 139 -14.17 -35.59 -19.13
CA PRO A 139 -14.96 -36.69 -18.58
C PRO A 139 -14.69 -36.86 -17.09
N GLY A 140 -15.74 -37.09 -16.29
CA GLY A 140 -15.65 -37.22 -14.84
C GLY A 140 -15.76 -35.94 -14.05
N VAL A 141 -15.90 -34.82 -14.73
CA VAL A 141 -16.20 -33.52 -14.14
C VAL A 141 -17.72 -33.33 -14.08
N ASP A 142 -18.22 -32.84 -12.93
CA ASP A 142 -19.62 -32.50 -12.72
C ASP A 142 -19.85 -30.99 -12.93
N GLU A 143 -19.03 -30.17 -12.25
CA GLU A 143 -19.13 -28.74 -12.32
C GLU A 143 -17.74 -28.10 -12.06
N VAL A 144 -17.44 -27.03 -12.80
CA VAL A 144 -16.23 -26.23 -12.59
C VAL A 144 -16.61 -24.86 -12.04
N VAL A 145 -16.28 -24.62 -10.77
CA VAL A 145 -16.56 -23.35 -10.10
C VAL A 145 -15.29 -22.50 -10.06
N PHE A 146 -15.33 -21.41 -10.80
CA PHE A 146 -14.28 -20.41 -10.80
C PHE A 146 -14.88 -19.03 -10.51
N ASP A 147 -14.66 -18.51 -9.31
CA ASP A 147 -15.20 -17.20 -8.94
C ASP A 147 -14.31 -16.05 -9.49
N ALA A 148 -14.10 -16.09 -10.82
CA ALA A 148 -13.38 -15.04 -11.53
C ALA A 148 -14.01 -13.66 -11.36
N ALA A 149 -15.33 -13.60 -11.15
CA ALA A 149 -16.05 -12.36 -11.01
C ALA A 149 -15.73 -11.69 -9.67
N TRP A 150 -15.66 -12.46 -8.60
CA TRP A 150 -15.28 -11.95 -7.27
C TRP A 150 -13.83 -11.44 -7.26
N LEU A 151 -12.90 -12.23 -7.79
CA LEU A 151 -11.49 -11.87 -7.89
C LEU A 151 -11.30 -10.60 -8.74
N ALA A 152 -11.99 -10.49 -9.87
CA ALA A 152 -11.95 -9.29 -10.71
C ALA A 152 -12.48 -8.05 -9.98
N ARG A 153 -13.54 -8.20 -9.18
CA ARG A 153 -14.10 -7.12 -8.34
C ARG A 153 -13.10 -6.70 -7.26
N LEU A 154 -12.47 -7.66 -6.57
CA LEU A 154 -11.47 -7.39 -5.55
C LEU A 154 -10.26 -6.65 -6.14
N GLN A 155 -9.71 -7.13 -7.26
CA GLN A 155 -8.63 -6.46 -7.96
C GLN A 155 -9.02 -5.06 -8.44
N ALA A 156 -10.26 -4.86 -8.91
CA ALA A 156 -10.76 -3.55 -9.30
C ALA A 156 -10.82 -2.60 -8.09
N LEU A 157 -11.29 -3.08 -6.95
CA LEU A 157 -11.32 -2.32 -5.70
C LEU A 157 -9.90 -1.93 -5.27
N MET A 158 -8.95 -2.87 -5.28
CA MET A 158 -7.54 -2.59 -4.92
C MET A 158 -6.92 -1.56 -5.88
N ARG A 159 -7.21 -1.61 -7.18
CA ARG A 159 -6.78 -0.59 -8.14
C ARG A 159 -7.35 0.79 -7.82
N ILE A 160 -8.64 0.87 -7.44
CA ILE A 160 -9.28 2.13 -7.06
C ILE A 160 -8.63 2.70 -5.80
N LEU A 161 -8.44 1.88 -4.77
CA LEU A 161 -7.81 2.28 -3.52
C LEU A 161 -6.36 2.75 -3.73
N ASN A 162 -5.59 2.05 -4.56
CA ASN A 162 -4.22 2.47 -4.88
C ASN A 162 -4.19 3.82 -5.64
N ARG A 163 -5.12 4.04 -6.58
CA ARG A 163 -5.25 5.35 -7.24
C ARG A 163 -5.62 6.45 -6.25
N LEU A 164 -6.48 6.15 -5.28
CA LEU A 164 -6.84 7.09 -4.21
C LEU A 164 -5.62 7.47 -3.36
N VAL A 165 -4.79 6.51 -2.98
CA VAL A 165 -3.53 6.76 -2.24
C VAL A 165 -2.62 7.70 -3.03
N ILE A 166 -2.44 7.44 -4.32
CA ILE A 166 -1.62 8.30 -5.19
C ILE A 166 -2.21 9.72 -5.28
N ALA A 167 -3.52 9.83 -5.49
CA ALA A 167 -4.19 11.13 -5.57
C ALA A 167 -4.07 11.92 -4.26
N MET A 168 -4.25 11.26 -3.11
CA MET A 168 -4.04 11.84 -1.79
C MET A 168 -2.58 12.26 -1.60
N GLY A 169 -1.63 11.41 -1.97
CA GLY A 169 -0.20 11.72 -1.90
C GLY A 169 0.16 13.00 -2.68
N LEU A 170 -0.36 13.13 -3.91
CA LEU A 170 -0.17 14.32 -4.73
C LEU A 170 -0.82 15.57 -4.11
N LEU A 171 -2.06 15.44 -3.61
CA LEU A 171 -2.79 16.54 -2.99
C LEU A 171 -2.06 17.05 -1.73
N PHE A 172 -1.66 16.14 -0.84
CA PHE A 172 -0.93 16.50 0.37
C PHE A 172 0.48 17.05 0.07
N SER A 173 1.17 16.51 -0.94
CA SER A 173 2.45 17.05 -1.41
C SER A 173 2.30 18.50 -1.90
N LEU A 174 1.23 18.79 -2.63
CA LEU A 174 0.90 20.17 -3.03
C LEU A 174 0.64 21.05 -1.80
N GLY A 175 -0.12 20.55 -0.82
CA GLY A 175 -0.35 21.23 0.46
C GLY A 175 0.95 21.55 1.19
N VAL A 176 1.88 20.60 1.27
CA VAL A 176 3.22 20.80 1.88
C VAL A 176 3.99 21.89 1.14
N ILE A 177 3.99 21.87 -0.20
CA ILE A 177 4.65 22.93 -1.01
C ILE A 177 4.05 24.31 -0.70
N LEU A 178 2.73 24.41 -0.58
CA LEU A 178 2.06 25.67 -0.27
C LEU A 178 2.37 26.16 1.15
N ILE A 179 2.40 25.27 2.15
CA ILE A 179 2.71 25.59 3.54
C ILE A 179 4.15 26.11 3.65
N ILE A 180 5.12 25.37 3.10
CA ILE A 180 6.52 25.78 3.11
C ILE A 180 6.69 27.09 2.32
N GLY A 181 6.05 27.19 1.16
CA GLY A 181 6.09 28.38 0.33
C GLY A 181 5.58 29.63 1.05
N ASN A 182 4.46 29.52 1.76
CA ASN A 182 3.90 30.62 2.56
C ASN A 182 4.79 30.98 3.75
N THR A 183 5.34 29.98 4.44
CA THR A 183 6.28 30.20 5.55
C THR A 183 7.53 30.96 5.09
N LEU A 184 8.07 30.56 3.94
CA LEU A 184 9.23 31.24 3.35
C LEU A 184 8.91 32.65 2.85
N ARG A 185 7.73 32.86 2.26
CA ARG A 185 7.26 34.19 1.86
C ARG A 185 7.27 35.17 3.05
N LEU A 186 6.66 34.78 4.17
CA LEU A 186 6.64 35.59 5.39
C LEU A 186 8.05 35.88 5.90
N THR A 187 8.96 34.90 5.80
CA THR A 187 10.37 35.09 6.17
C THR A 187 11.06 36.07 5.24
N ILE A 188 10.86 35.96 3.92
CA ILE A 188 11.44 36.88 2.93
C ILE A 188 10.92 38.31 3.18
N GLU A 189 9.63 38.44 3.46
CA GLU A 189 9.01 39.74 3.78
C GLU A 189 9.59 40.36 5.06
N SER A 190 9.80 39.56 6.12
CA SER A 190 10.42 40.07 7.38
C SER A 190 11.87 40.47 7.23
N GLN A 191 12.61 39.87 6.29
CA GLN A 191 14.03 40.14 6.02
C GLN A 191 14.24 41.08 4.79
N ARG A 192 13.19 41.72 4.31
CA ARG A 192 13.22 42.50 3.07
C ARG A 192 14.29 43.60 3.08
N SER A 193 14.40 44.34 4.16
CA SER A 193 15.40 45.43 4.31
C SER A 193 16.83 44.90 4.24
N GLU A 194 17.12 43.73 4.85
CA GLU A 194 18.45 43.13 4.80
C GLU A 194 18.79 42.66 3.37
N ILE A 195 17.79 42.13 2.66
CA ILE A 195 17.91 41.69 1.26
C ILE A 195 18.20 42.91 0.35
N GLU A 196 17.46 44.02 0.52
CA GLU A 196 17.64 45.24 -0.26
C GLU A 196 19.04 45.86 -0.05
N ILE A 197 19.50 45.94 1.20
CA ILE A 197 20.85 46.40 1.52
C ILE A 197 21.90 45.50 0.88
N SER A 198 21.76 44.18 1.02
CA SER A 198 22.69 43.20 0.43
C SER A 198 22.79 43.34 -1.09
N LYS A 199 21.66 43.59 -1.77
CA LYS A 199 21.60 43.81 -3.21
C LYS A 199 22.26 45.13 -3.61
N LEU A 200 22.11 46.19 -2.82
CA LEU A 200 22.81 47.47 -3.05
C LEU A 200 24.34 47.32 -2.99
N PHE A 201 24.84 46.42 -2.12
CA PHE A 201 26.27 46.05 -2.07
C PHE A 201 26.70 45.05 -3.13
N GLY A 202 25.83 44.70 -4.11
CA GLY A 202 26.18 43.88 -5.24
C GLY A 202 25.97 42.36 -5.04
N ALA A 203 25.22 41.96 -4.02
CA ALA A 203 24.90 40.54 -3.85
C ALA A 203 24.07 40.00 -5.02
N THR A 204 24.50 38.86 -5.58
CA THR A 204 23.77 38.20 -6.66
C THR A 204 22.50 37.51 -6.16
N ASP A 205 21.48 37.37 -7.00
CA ASP A 205 20.24 36.72 -6.63
C ASP A 205 20.49 35.29 -6.13
N ARG A 206 21.44 34.54 -6.72
CA ARG A 206 21.82 33.19 -6.27
C ARG A 206 22.40 33.18 -4.84
N PHE A 207 23.12 34.21 -4.45
CA PHE A 207 23.68 34.34 -3.09
C PHE A 207 22.56 34.54 -2.08
N VAL A 208 21.61 35.42 -2.39
CA VAL A 208 20.44 35.72 -1.54
C VAL A 208 19.48 34.52 -1.44
N GLN A 209 19.38 33.66 -2.49
CA GLN A 209 18.50 32.51 -2.52
C GLN A 209 18.94 31.35 -1.63
N ARG A 210 20.25 31.11 -1.50
CA ARG A 210 20.81 29.94 -0.80
C ARG A 210 20.28 29.72 0.61
N PRO A 211 20.22 30.69 1.51
CA PRO A 211 19.73 30.49 2.87
C PRO A 211 18.26 30.05 2.91
N PHE A 212 17.43 30.52 1.99
CA PHE A 212 16.02 30.14 1.91
C PHE A 212 15.82 28.72 1.39
N ILE A 213 16.65 28.27 0.44
CA ILE A 213 16.65 26.88 -0.04
C ILE A 213 17.04 25.91 1.10
N TYR A 214 18.09 26.25 1.87
CA TYR A 214 18.47 25.44 3.04
C TYR A 214 17.39 25.43 4.11
N ARG A 215 16.70 26.55 4.32
CA ARG A 215 15.57 26.64 5.25
C ARG A 215 14.43 25.73 4.83
N GLY A 216 14.07 25.69 3.54
CA GLY A 216 13.07 24.80 3.04
C GLY A 216 13.48 23.32 3.12
N PHE A 217 14.74 22.99 2.86
CA PHE A 217 15.26 21.65 3.09
C PHE A 217 15.04 21.19 4.55
N TRP A 218 15.41 22.03 5.53
CA TRP A 218 15.22 21.71 6.95
C TRP A 218 13.75 21.61 7.36
N LEU A 219 12.87 22.44 6.78
CA LEU A 219 11.43 22.35 7.02
C LEU A 219 10.85 21.06 6.46
N GLY A 220 11.23 20.68 5.25
CA GLY A 220 10.78 19.44 4.63
C GLY A 220 11.34 18.20 5.32
N LEU A 221 12.62 18.18 5.65
CA LEU A 221 13.26 17.08 6.37
C LEU A 221 12.68 16.90 7.78
N GLY A 222 12.54 17.99 8.53
CA GLY A 222 11.94 17.95 9.87
C GLY A 222 10.48 17.47 9.84
N GLY A 223 9.70 17.95 8.85
CA GLY A 223 8.34 17.42 8.62
C GLY A 223 8.32 15.94 8.31
N ALA A 224 9.26 15.44 7.49
CA ALA A 224 9.37 14.01 7.18
C ALA A 224 9.79 13.19 8.41
N CYS A 225 10.66 13.71 9.29
CA CYS A 225 10.98 13.07 10.57
C CYS A 225 9.74 12.95 11.48
N PHE A 226 8.93 14.01 11.54
CA PHE A 226 7.65 13.96 12.27
C PHE A 226 6.65 12.98 11.62
N ALA A 227 6.58 12.93 10.28
CA ALA A 227 5.76 11.94 9.58
C ALA A 227 6.19 10.51 9.93
N TRP A 228 7.49 10.25 9.91
CA TRP A 228 8.07 8.96 10.29
C TRP A 228 7.68 8.58 11.73
N LEU A 229 7.80 9.52 12.65
CA LEU A 229 7.44 9.30 14.06
C LEU A 229 5.94 9.01 14.21
N ILE A 230 5.06 9.78 13.53
CA ILE A 230 3.61 9.57 13.55
C ILE A 230 3.28 8.17 13.01
N VAL A 231 3.89 7.77 11.90
CA VAL A 231 3.66 6.46 11.29
C VAL A 231 4.10 5.33 12.22
N GLN A 232 5.29 5.43 12.80
CA GLN A 232 5.80 4.41 13.74
C GLN A 232 4.92 4.28 14.99
N LEU A 233 4.50 5.41 15.56
CA LEU A 233 3.58 5.40 16.71
C LEU A 233 2.21 4.81 16.33
N SER A 234 1.68 5.16 15.16
CA SER A 234 0.40 4.63 14.68
C SER A 234 0.46 3.12 14.43
N LEU A 235 1.51 2.63 13.77
CA LEU A 235 1.72 1.20 13.54
C LEU A 235 1.89 0.45 14.86
N GLY A 236 2.68 0.97 15.79
CA GLY A 236 2.85 0.38 17.13
C GLY A 236 1.56 0.32 17.93
N PHE A 237 0.72 1.36 17.83
CA PHE A 237 -0.58 1.39 18.51
C PHE A 237 -1.60 0.42 17.90
N LEU A 238 -1.57 0.24 16.58
CA LEU A 238 -2.48 -0.65 15.86
C LEU A 238 -2.00 -2.11 15.82
N ALA A 239 -0.73 -2.38 16.08
CA ALA A 239 -0.16 -3.73 15.95
C ALA A 239 -0.90 -4.76 16.81
N ALA A 240 -1.09 -4.50 18.09
CA ALA A 240 -1.75 -5.44 19.02
C ALA A 240 -3.23 -5.73 18.67
N PRO A 241 -4.11 -4.75 18.42
CA PRO A 241 -5.49 -5.00 17.98
C PRO A 241 -5.56 -5.78 16.66
N VAL A 242 -4.71 -5.44 15.71
CA VAL A 242 -4.69 -6.10 14.40
C VAL A 242 -4.21 -7.55 14.51
N GLU A 243 -3.20 -7.83 15.33
CA GLU A 243 -2.73 -9.19 15.58
C GLU A 243 -3.80 -10.05 16.26
N GLN A 244 -4.53 -9.54 17.24
CA GLN A 244 -5.66 -10.22 17.88
C GLN A 244 -6.75 -10.56 16.86
N MET A 245 -7.09 -9.62 15.99
CA MET A 245 -8.06 -9.85 14.92
C MET A 245 -7.57 -10.91 13.92
N ALA A 246 -6.31 -10.83 13.50
CA ALA A 246 -5.71 -11.79 12.60
C ALA A 246 -5.72 -13.22 13.18
N GLN A 247 -5.42 -13.38 14.47
CA GLN A 247 -5.50 -14.67 15.17
C GLN A 247 -6.92 -15.22 15.20
N ALA A 248 -7.94 -14.37 15.45
CA ALA A 248 -9.34 -14.78 15.44
C ALA A 248 -9.79 -15.34 14.08
N TYR A 249 -9.25 -14.78 12.98
CA TYR A 249 -9.51 -15.22 11.61
C TYR A 249 -8.49 -16.23 11.08
N ARG A 250 -7.59 -16.75 11.93
CA ARG A 250 -6.49 -17.65 11.54
C ARG A 250 -5.65 -17.12 10.37
N SER A 251 -5.54 -15.81 10.27
CA SER A 251 -4.76 -15.12 9.25
C SER A 251 -3.34 -14.83 9.77
N SER A 252 -2.35 -14.87 8.89
CA SER A 252 -0.98 -14.46 9.18
C SER A 252 -0.75 -12.95 8.97
N PHE A 253 -1.81 -12.15 9.02
CA PHE A 253 -1.72 -10.71 8.85
C PHE A 253 -0.99 -10.08 10.04
N ALA A 254 0.09 -9.37 9.77
CA ALA A 254 0.83 -8.59 10.77
C ALA A 254 1.17 -7.22 10.17
N LEU A 255 0.92 -6.16 10.93
CA LEU A 255 1.39 -4.83 10.54
C LEU A 255 2.90 -4.77 10.74
N GLY A 256 3.63 -4.69 9.64
CA GLY A 256 5.08 -4.50 9.66
C GLY A 256 5.48 -3.09 10.11
N VAL A 257 6.68 -2.97 10.67
CA VAL A 257 7.34 -1.68 10.92
C VAL A 257 7.83 -1.14 9.58
N LEU A 258 7.94 0.20 9.43
CA LEU A 258 8.56 0.75 8.23
C LEU A 258 9.95 0.15 8.01
N SER A 259 10.21 -0.34 6.80
CA SER A 259 11.54 -0.76 6.40
C SER A 259 12.52 0.42 6.35
N VAL A 260 13.81 0.12 6.41
CA VAL A 260 14.85 1.17 6.31
C VAL A 260 14.74 1.91 4.98
N ASP A 261 14.46 1.20 3.90
CA ASP A 261 14.30 1.79 2.57
C ASP A 261 13.09 2.74 2.51
N GLU A 262 11.95 2.35 3.07
CA GLU A 262 10.75 3.19 3.13
C GLU A 262 10.96 4.43 3.99
N SER A 263 11.67 4.28 5.09
CA SER A 263 12.05 5.40 5.97
C SER A 263 12.96 6.40 5.23
N LEU A 264 13.95 5.89 4.49
CA LEU A 264 14.85 6.72 3.70
C LEU A 264 14.10 7.44 2.56
N TRP A 265 13.22 6.73 1.85
CA TRP A 265 12.38 7.33 0.81
C TRP A 265 11.49 8.44 1.35
N LEU A 266 10.87 8.26 2.52
CA LEU A 266 10.05 9.30 3.16
C LEU A 266 10.89 10.57 3.44
N LEU A 267 12.09 10.41 3.99
CA LEU A 267 12.99 11.53 4.28
C LEU A 267 13.43 12.24 2.99
N LEU A 268 13.77 11.49 1.94
CA LEU A 268 14.15 12.04 0.64
C LEU A 268 12.99 12.80 -0.03
N VAL A 269 11.78 12.26 0.02
CA VAL A 269 10.58 12.93 -0.51
C VAL A 269 10.31 14.23 0.25
N GLY A 270 10.36 14.21 1.59
CA GLY A 270 10.14 15.40 2.39
C GLY A 270 11.19 16.49 2.14
N ALA A 271 12.47 16.12 2.09
CA ALA A 271 13.55 17.05 1.73
C ALA A 271 13.37 17.60 0.31
N GLY A 272 13.01 16.78 -0.66
CA GLY A 272 12.74 17.16 -2.04
C GLY A 272 11.57 18.13 -2.17
N LEU A 273 10.48 17.89 -1.45
CA LEU A 273 9.33 18.81 -1.38
C LEU A 273 9.73 20.15 -0.74
N GLY A 274 10.55 20.11 0.29
CA GLY A 274 11.07 21.32 0.93
C GLY A 274 11.94 22.18 0.00
N ILE A 275 12.83 21.54 -0.75
CA ILE A 275 13.67 22.23 -1.74
C ILE A 275 12.82 22.81 -2.88
N SER A 276 11.89 22.02 -3.43
CA SER A 276 11.04 22.45 -4.54
C SER A 276 10.12 23.60 -4.15
N ALA A 277 9.53 23.55 -2.96
CA ALA A 277 8.72 24.62 -2.41
C ALA A 277 9.52 25.92 -2.23
N SER A 278 10.74 25.80 -1.70
CA SER A 278 11.64 26.95 -1.50
C SER A 278 12.03 27.55 -2.82
N TRP A 279 12.45 26.74 -3.77
CA TRP A 279 12.86 27.23 -5.09
C TRP A 279 11.71 27.97 -5.79
N LEU A 280 10.49 27.42 -5.74
CA LEU A 280 9.31 28.05 -6.32
C LEU A 280 8.95 29.37 -5.62
N SER A 281 8.98 29.40 -4.29
CA SER A 281 8.67 30.60 -3.49
C SER A 281 9.68 31.70 -3.73
N VAL A 282 10.97 31.38 -3.68
CA VAL A 282 12.05 32.34 -3.88
C VAL A 282 12.04 32.92 -5.29
N TRP A 283 11.86 32.04 -6.32
CA TRP A 283 11.80 32.48 -7.71
C TRP A 283 10.67 33.50 -7.97
N ARG A 284 9.51 33.29 -7.35
CA ARG A 284 8.36 34.20 -7.49
C ARG A 284 8.57 35.55 -6.77
N HIS A 285 9.11 35.56 -5.55
CA HIS A 285 9.10 36.73 -4.69
C HIS A 285 10.37 37.59 -4.85
N LEU A 286 11.54 36.99 -5.13
CA LEU A 286 12.77 37.77 -5.35
C LEU A 286 12.74 38.65 -6.61
N LYS A 287 11.98 38.25 -7.63
CA LYS A 287 11.77 39.09 -8.84
C LYS A 287 10.99 40.39 -8.54
N GLN A 288 10.23 40.42 -7.44
CA GLN A 288 9.46 41.61 -7.03
C GLN A 288 10.27 42.60 -6.20
N ILE A 289 11.43 42.17 -5.67
CA ILE A 289 12.35 42.99 -4.87
C ILE A 289 13.49 43.47 -5.80
N GLN A 290 13.16 44.35 -6.77
CA GLN A 290 14.18 45.07 -7.52
C GLN A 290 14.37 46.44 -6.83
N PRO A 291 15.63 46.85 -6.48
CA PRO A 291 15.89 48.20 -6.03
C PRO A 291 15.53 49.17 -7.16
N LYS A 292 14.67 50.14 -6.84
CA LYS A 292 14.41 51.30 -7.72
C LYS A 292 15.59 52.23 -7.70
#